data_f4dc17cf92e9062a7d868404f7244d3d
#
_entry.id   f4dc17cf92e9062a7d868404f7244d3d
#
_cell.length_a   1.000
_cell.length_b   1.000
_cell.length_c   1.000
_cell.angle_alpha   90.00
_cell.angle_beta   90.00
_cell.angle_gamma   90.00
#
_symmetry.space_group_name_H-M   'P 1'
#
loop_
_entity.id
_entity.type
_entity.pdbx_description
1 polymer ?
#
loop_
_entity_poly.entity_id
_entity_poly.type
_entity_poly.pdbx_seq_one_letter_code
_entity_poly.pdbx_strand_id
1 'polypeptide(L)'
;MTKHIFVTGGVVSSLGKGITAASLGRLLKARGYKVMMQKADPYLNVDPGTMSPFQHGEVFVTEDGKETDLDLGHYERFIDENLTRESNFTTGLIYQSLIQRERAGDFLGGTVQVIPHVTDAIKARFARIEEVTNADVVITELGGTIGDIESQPFVEAIRQFRKERGASNVAIIHVSLVPYIAAAHEVKTKPTQHSVKELRSLGIQPDFIVCRSSHSVDESIREKIANFCDVDADCVFENNDLPSIYDVPAHLAAQGFDKKVLERLGLEVRPSDLGGWEAFTTAMHKANALEDATRIYVVGKYTQLPDAYLSVIEALHHSGIFYGRHVDIRLVNGEELTEEDVEQELAGADGILVPGGFGLRGVEGKMVAIRRARELKIPYLGVCLGMQMAVTEFARDVCGMEGANSAEFGPDTPYPVIDLMPDQEDITDKGGTMRLGSYPCKVVEGTLAYEAYGNNLVYERHRHRYEVSNVFRNQLVEAGLVVSGVSPDDRLVEMIELPESVHPWFVASQAHPEFKSRPTHPAPLFREFARAAIAHHEGVDRHDVNQSL
;
A
#
# COMPACT_ATOMS: atom_id res chain seq x y z
N MET A 1 -20.69 -1.79 21.96
CA MET A 1 -20.70 -0.56 21.14
C MET A 1 -19.27 -0.33 20.68
N THR A 2 -19.06 -0.21 19.40
CA THR A 2 -17.76 0.04 18.79
C THR A 2 -17.17 1.36 19.28
N LYS A 3 -15.88 1.38 19.57
CA LYS A 3 -15.14 2.57 19.96
C LYS A 3 -14.49 3.19 18.73
N HIS A 4 -14.45 4.52 18.67
CA HIS A 4 -13.85 5.26 17.57
C HIS A 4 -12.65 6.07 18.04
N ILE A 5 -11.58 6.03 17.26
CA ILE A 5 -10.37 6.81 17.49
C ILE A 5 -10.15 7.64 16.22
N PHE A 6 -10.11 8.96 16.36
CA PHE A 6 -9.77 9.84 15.25
C PHE A 6 -8.33 10.33 15.39
N VAL A 7 -7.53 10.12 14.35
CA VAL A 7 -6.16 10.58 14.28
C VAL A 7 -6.10 11.79 13.36
N THR A 8 -5.80 12.94 13.93
CA THR A 8 -5.65 14.23 13.22
C THR A 8 -4.20 14.66 13.23
N GLY A 9 -3.81 15.58 12.37
CA GLY A 9 -2.45 16.12 12.39
C GLY A 9 -2.37 17.59 12.05
N GLY A 10 -1.29 18.21 12.45
CA GLY A 10 -1.08 19.61 12.22
C GLY A 10 0.37 19.97 11.94
N VAL A 11 0.59 21.23 11.57
CA VAL A 11 1.86 21.87 11.21
C VAL A 11 2.29 21.56 9.77
N VAL A 12 2.49 20.29 9.39
CA VAL A 12 2.94 19.87 8.04
C VAL A 12 2.27 18.55 7.61
N SER A 13 2.23 18.31 6.31
CA SER A 13 1.89 17.01 5.73
C SER A 13 3.02 15.98 5.96
N SER A 14 2.78 14.72 5.64
CA SER A 14 3.76 13.61 5.77
C SER A 14 4.36 13.46 7.17
N LEU A 15 3.60 13.82 8.21
CA LEU A 15 4.02 13.81 9.60
C LEU A 15 4.01 12.39 10.23
N GLY A 16 3.55 11.38 9.49
CA GLY A 16 3.44 10.01 9.99
C GLY A 16 2.16 9.74 10.78
N LYS A 17 1.05 10.44 10.49
CA LYS A 17 -0.28 10.13 11.03
C LYS A 17 -0.67 8.68 10.77
N GLY A 18 -0.54 8.25 9.50
CA GLY A 18 -0.88 6.89 9.05
C GLY A 18 -0.12 5.82 9.82
N ILE A 19 1.19 6.00 9.95
CA ILE A 19 2.04 5.06 10.71
C ILE A 19 1.70 5.06 12.20
N THR A 20 1.40 6.21 12.79
CA THR A 20 0.96 6.30 14.20
C THR A 20 -0.38 5.58 14.38
N ALA A 21 -1.34 5.79 13.48
CA ALA A 21 -2.65 5.14 13.49
C ALA A 21 -2.53 3.61 13.31
N ALA A 22 -1.75 3.18 12.30
CA ALA A 22 -1.48 1.77 12.02
C ALA A 22 -0.77 1.07 13.19
N SER A 23 0.21 1.75 13.81
CA SER A 23 0.93 1.24 14.98
C SER A 23 -0.02 1.03 16.16
N LEU A 24 -0.91 1.99 16.44
CA LEU A 24 -1.94 1.81 17.45
C LEU A 24 -2.86 0.64 17.09
N GLY A 25 -3.27 0.53 15.82
CA GLY A 25 -4.07 -0.59 15.32
C GLY A 25 -3.40 -1.94 15.60
N ARG A 26 -2.09 -2.06 15.32
CA ARG A 26 -1.29 -3.25 15.62
C ARG A 26 -1.27 -3.56 17.12
N LEU A 27 -1.06 -2.55 17.97
CA LEU A 27 -1.01 -2.71 19.42
C LEU A 27 -2.35 -3.17 20.00
N LEU A 28 -3.46 -2.60 19.54
CA LEU A 28 -4.80 -3.01 19.98
C LEU A 28 -5.14 -4.43 19.49
N LYS A 29 -4.74 -4.78 18.25
CA LYS A 29 -4.90 -6.14 17.74
C LYS A 29 -4.08 -7.16 18.55
N ALA A 30 -2.86 -6.81 18.94
CA ALA A 30 -2.02 -7.65 19.82
C ALA A 30 -2.66 -7.91 21.20
N ARG A 31 -3.60 -7.07 21.62
CA ARG A 31 -4.41 -7.29 22.83
C ARG A 31 -5.73 -8.03 22.56
N GLY A 32 -5.92 -8.55 21.36
CA GLY A 32 -7.10 -9.34 20.98
C GLY A 32 -8.35 -8.51 20.68
N TYR A 33 -8.22 -7.22 20.36
CA TYR A 33 -9.32 -6.43 19.84
C TYR A 33 -9.44 -6.59 18.32
N LYS A 34 -10.66 -6.63 17.83
CA LYS A 34 -10.95 -6.55 16.40
C LYS A 34 -10.87 -5.09 15.98
N VAL A 35 -9.83 -4.75 15.23
CA VAL A 35 -9.51 -3.38 14.81
C VAL A 35 -9.75 -3.22 13.32
N MET A 36 -10.38 -2.11 12.93
CA MET A 36 -10.47 -1.69 11.53
C MET A 36 -9.92 -0.28 11.37
N MET A 37 -9.29 -0.07 10.22
CA MET A 37 -8.70 1.22 9.85
C MET A 37 -9.57 1.90 8.81
N GLN A 38 -9.63 3.23 8.88
CA GLN A 38 -10.32 4.07 7.91
C GLN A 38 -9.52 5.32 7.60
N LYS A 39 -9.50 5.72 6.33
CA LYS A 39 -8.90 6.97 5.83
C LYS A 39 -10.00 7.89 5.32
N ALA A 40 -10.00 9.13 5.81
CA ALA A 40 -10.87 10.20 5.35
C ALA A 40 -10.02 11.29 4.67
N ASP A 41 -10.11 11.38 3.35
CA ASP A 41 -9.27 12.29 2.56
C ASP A 41 -10.04 13.55 2.14
N PRO A 42 -9.55 14.75 2.48
CA PRO A 42 -10.27 15.99 2.23
C PRO A 42 -10.17 16.52 0.79
N TYR A 43 -9.45 15.86 -0.12
CA TYR A 43 -9.36 16.30 -1.51
C TYR A 43 -10.65 16.02 -2.32
N LEU A 44 -10.82 16.76 -3.44
CA LEU A 44 -12.02 16.72 -4.29
C LEU A 44 -12.04 15.60 -5.33
N ASN A 45 -10.97 14.83 -5.49
CA ASN A 45 -11.00 13.65 -6.33
C ASN A 45 -11.96 12.62 -5.75
N VAL A 46 -12.74 11.94 -6.59
CA VAL A 46 -13.68 10.89 -6.15
C VAL A 46 -12.93 9.71 -5.55
N ASP A 47 -11.84 9.34 -6.20
CA ASP A 47 -10.85 8.35 -5.77
C ASP A 47 -9.46 8.71 -6.36
N PRO A 48 -8.38 8.05 -5.94
CA PRO A 48 -7.04 8.32 -6.46
C PRO A 48 -6.74 7.62 -7.80
N GLY A 49 -7.65 6.83 -8.37
CA GLY A 49 -7.40 6.00 -9.55
C GLY A 49 -6.91 6.74 -10.79
N THR A 50 -7.29 8.02 -10.93
CA THR A 50 -6.84 8.90 -12.03
C THR A 50 -5.75 9.89 -11.64
N MET A 51 -5.28 9.84 -10.38
CA MET A 51 -4.24 10.75 -9.90
C MET A 51 -2.86 10.31 -10.35
N SER A 52 -1.94 11.26 -10.49
CA SER A 52 -0.57 10.97 -10.88
C SER A 52 0.20 10.33 -9.72
N PRO A 53 0.84 9.16 -9.92
CA PRO A 53 1.70 8.57 -8.90
C PRO A 53 2.85 9.47 -8.44
N PHE A 54 3.28 10.42 -9.25
CA PHE A 54 4.28 11.43 -8.85
C PHE A 54 3.80 12.40 -7.78
N GLN A 55 2.49 12.53 -7.58
CA GLN A 55 1.91 13.43 -6.57
C GLN A 55 1.40 12.69 -5.33
N HIS A 56 0.89 11.48 -5.51
CA HIS A 56 0.17 10.75 -4.47
C HIS A 56 0.78 9.40 -4.10
N GLY A 57 1.86 8.99 -4.77
CA GLY A 57 2.42 7.65 -4.62
C GLY A 57 1.57 6.58 -5.32
N GLU A 58 1.66 5.33 -4.88
CA GLU A 58 0.92 4.23 -5.48
C GLU A 58 -0.60 4.37 -5.23
N VAL A 59 -1.37 3.86 -6.18
CA VAL A 59 -2.81 3.62 -5.99
C VAL A 59 -2.98 2.21 -5.45
N PHE A 60 -3.36 2.11 -4.18
CA PHE A 60 -3.62 0.83 -3.52
C PHE A 60 -5.03 0.34 -3.84
N VAL A 61 -5.21 -0.97 -4.04
CA VAL A 61 -6.53 -1.55 -4.34
C VAL A 61 -6.95 -2.48 -3.21
N THR A 62 -8.16 -2.25 -2.67
CA THR A 62 -8.75 -3.10 -1.63
C THR A 62 -9.22 -4.45 -2.17
N GLU A 63 -9.52 -5.38 -1.27
CA GLU A 63 -10.02 -6.73 -1.63
C GLU A 63 -11.28 -6.68 -2.50
N ASP A 64 -12.17 -5.73 -2.23
CA ASP A 64 -13.44 -5.54 -2.94
C ASP A 64 -13.36 -4.51 -4.09
N GLY A 65 -12.15 -4.18 -4.54
CA GLY A 65 -11.89 -3.45 -5.79
C GLY A 65 -12.02 -1.94 -5.72
N LYS A 66 -11.81 -1.31 -4.56
CA LYS A 66 -11.71 0.14 -4.50
C LYS A 66 -10.27 0.60 -4.68
N GLU A 67 -10.07 1.58 -5.56
CA GLU A 67 -8.83 2.36 -5.66
C GLU A 67 -8.74 3.34 -4.50
N THR A 68 -7.62 3.34 -3.79
CA THR A 68 -7.44 4.07 -2.53
C THR A 68 -6.05 4.66 -2.41
N ASP A 69 -5.87 5.52 -1.40
CA ASP A 69 -4.58 6.08 -1.01
C ASP A 69 -3.60 4.98 -0.52
N LEU A 70 -2.31 5.23 -0.68
CA LEU A 70 -1.23 4.30 -0.28
C LEU A 70 -1.21 3.97 1.22
N ASP A 71 -1.75 4.84 2.07
CA ASP A 71 -1.82 4.60 3.52
C ASP A 71 -2.60 3.32 3.87
N LEU A 72 -3.56 2.92 3.03
CA LEU A 72 -4.28 1.66 3.25
C LEU A 72 -3.35 0.45 3.16
N GLY A 73 -2.33 0.49 2.32
CA GLY A 73 -1.27 -0.52 2.29
C GLY A 73 -0.53 -0.60 3.63
N HIS A 74 -0.17 0.53 4.22
CA HIS A 74 0.41 0.55 5.56
C HIS A 74 -0.54 -0.03 6.60
N TYR A 75 -1.82 0.33 6.57
CA TYR A 75 -2.79 -0.20 7.52
C TYR A 75 -2.88 -1.72 7.43
N GLU A 76 -3.04 -2.27 6.22
CA GLU A 76 -3.11 -3.72 6.02
C GLU A 76 -1.84 -4.45 6.49
N ARG A 77 -0.66 -3.89 6.20
CA ARG A 77 0.63 -4.44 6.66
C ARG A 77 0.76 -4.48 8.18
N PHE A 78 0.25 -3.44 8.88
CA PHE A 78 0.34 -3.35 10.33
C PHE A 78 -0.72 -4.18 11.05
N ILE A 79 -1.99 -4.06 10.66
CA ILE A 79 -3.07 -4.78 11.35
C ILE A 79 -3.27 -6.20 10.84
N ASP A 80 -2.64 -6.58 9.72
CA ASP A 80 -2.76 -7.90 9.09
C ASP A 80 -4.24 -8.30 8.86
N GLU A 81 -4.97 -7.40 8.21
CA GLU A 81 -6.36 -7.58 7.78
C GLU A 81 -6.55 -6.95 6.40
N ASN A 82 -7.35 -7.59 5.55
CA ASN A 82 -7.74 -7.00 4.29
C ASN A 82 -8.79 -5.91 4.51
N LEU A 83 -8.53 -4.73 3.98
CA LEU A 83 -9.44 -3.60 4.05
C LEU A 83 -10.46 -3.63 2.89
N THR A 84 -11.55 -2.89 3.07
CA THR A 84 -12.67 -2.83 2.13
C THR A 84 -12.89 -1.39 1.64
N ARG A 85 -13.81 -1.23 0.68
CA ARG A 85 -14.22 0.09 0.17
C ARG A 85 -14.70 1.06 1.25
N GLU A 86 -15.16 0.55 2.38
CA GLU A 86 -15.59 1.40 3.50
C GLU A 86 -14.39 1.96 4.30
N SER A 87 -13.20 1.44 4.05
CA SER A 87 -11.97 1.88 4.72
C SER A 87 -11.36 3.18 4.15
N ASN A 88 -11.88 3.69 3.02
CA ASN A 88 -11.44 4.98 2.47
C ASN A 88 -12.62 5.76 1.87
N PHE A 89 -12.67 7.05 2.09
CA PHE A 89 -13.59 7.96 1.39
C PHE A 89 -13.00 9.37 1.29
N THR A 90 -13.42 10.09 0.25
CA THR A 90 -12.92 11.41 -0.09
C THR A 90 -14.03 12.45 -0.02
N THR A 91 -13.65 13.72 0.03
CA THR A 91 -14.61 14.83 -0.16
C THR A 91 -15.35 14.69 -1.48
N GLY A 92 -14.64 14.34 -2.57
CA GLY A 92 -15.23 14.16 -3.89
C GLY A 92 -16.35 13.13 -3.91
N LEU A 93 -16.13 11.96 -3.29
CA LEU A 93 -17.14 10.91 -3.16
C LEU A 93 -18.37 11.39 -2.37
N ILE A 94 -18.17 12.12 -1.27
CA ILE A 94 -19.27 12.66 -0.45
C ILE A 94 -20.11 13.65 -1.27
N TYR A 95 -19.47 14.63 -1.92
CA TYR A 95 -20.17 15.64 -2.71
C TYR A 95 -20.86 15.04 -3.94
N GLN A 96 -20.20 14.12 -4.65
CA GLN A 96 -20.81 13.42 -5.79
C GLN A 96 -22.10 12.71 -5.38
N SER A 97 -22.06 11.96 -4.27
CA SER A 97 -23.25 11.27 -3.75
C SER A 97 -24.38 12.25 -3.36
N LEU A 98 -24.05 13.36 -2.71
CA LEU A 98 -25.03 14.37 -2.33
C LEU A 98 -25.66 15.07 -3.53
N ILE A 99 -24.84 15.43 -4.54
CA ILE A 99 -25.34 16.05 -5.78
C ILE A 99 -26.25 15.10 -6.54
N GLN A 100 -25.88 13.82 -6.64
CA GLN A 100 -26.74 12.79 -7.27
C GLN A 100 -28.10 12.68 -6.58
N ARG A 101 -28.11 12.64 -5.25
CA ARG A 101 -29.35 12.60 -4.43
C ARG A 101 -30.17 13.87 -4.56
N GLU A 102 -29.52 15.04 -4.62
CA GLU A 102 -30.21 16.32 -4.86
C GLU A 102 -30.90 16.29 -6.23
N ARG A 103 -30.20 15.87 -7.29
CA ARG A 103 -30.75 15.77 -8.64
C ARG A 103 -31.86 14.71 -8.73
N ALA A 104 -31.81 13.66 -7.92
CA ALA A 104 -32.87 12.64 -7.82
C ALA A 104 -34.11 13.12 -7.04
N GLY A 105 -34.04 14.28 -6.36
CA GLY A 105 -35.14 14.86 -5.59
C GLY A 105 -35.25 14.34 -4.15
N ASP A 106 -34.28 13.64 -3.61
CA ASP A 106 -34.30 13.04 -2.28
C ASP A 106 -34.52 14.07 -1.15
N PHE A 107 -34.15 15.34 -1.39
CA PHE A 107 -34.27 16.41 -0.41
C PHE A 107 -35.60 17.20 -0.49
N LEU A 108 -36.55 16.75 -1.33
CA LEU A 108 -37.91 17.29 -1.43
C LEU A 108 -37.95 18.82 -1.61
N GLY A 109 -37.00 19.41 -2.32
CA GLY A 109 -36.90 20.86 -2.54
C GLY A 109 -36.23 21.63 -1.40
N GLY A 110 -35.75 20.95 -0.36
CA GLY A 110 -34.98 21.57 0.72
C GLY A 110 -33.61 22.08 0.26
N THR A 111 -33.11 23.15 0.89
CA THR A 111 -31.75 23.66 0.63
C THR A 111 -30.71 22.70 1.20
N VAL A 112 -29.85 22.17 0.32
CA VAL A 112 -28.72 21.30 0.72
C VAL A 112 -27.53 22.16 1.15
N GLN A 113 -27.01 21.95 2.35
CA GLN A 113 -25.96 22.77 2.98
C GLN A 113 -24.84 21.86 3.53
N VAL A 114 -23.66 22.45 3.82
CA VAL A 114 -22.56 21.70 4.44
C VAL A 114 -23.01 21.10 5.78
N ILE A 115 -23.64 21.93 6.63
CA ILE A 115 -24.32 21.45 7.84
C ILE A 115 -25.83 21.54 7.60
N PRO A 116 -26.61 20.45 7.74
CA PRO A 116 -26.18 19.13 8.22
C PRO A 116 -25.77 18.13 7.13
N HIS A 117 -26.04 18.38 5.85
CA HIS A 117 -26.07 17.34 4.82
C HIS A 117 -24.69 16.71 4.53
N VAL A 118 -23.62 17.53 4.37
CA VAL A 118 -22.26 17.01 4.17
C VAL A 118 -21.75 16.36 5.44
N THR A 119 -21.96 17.00 6.61
CA THR A 119 -21.51 16.44 7.89
C THR A 119 -22.24 15.15 8.24
N ASP A 120 -23.53 15.00 7.93
CA ASP A 120 -24.27 13.75 8.14
C ASP A 120 -23.78 12.65 7.19
N ALA A 121 -23.50 12.99 5.93
CA ALA A 121 -22.93 12.03 4.99
C ALA A 121 -21.53 11.52 5.44
N ILE A 122 -20.70 12.40 5.98
CA ILE A 122 -19.39 12.01 6.56
C ILE A 122 -19.59 11.12 7.78
N LYS A 123 -20.47 11.51 8.74
CA LYS A 123 -20.75 10.72 9.94
C LYS A 123 -21.31 9.34 9.58
N ALA A 124 -22.13 9.25 8.53
CA ALA A 124 -22.62 7.96 8.03
C ALA A 124 -21.49 7.04 7.56
N ARG A 125 -20.40 7.59 6.97
CA ARG A 125 -19.21 6.80 6.61
C ARG A 125 -18.43 6.33 7.84
N PHE A 126 -18.31 7.15 8.88
CA PHE A 126 -17.72 6.73 10.15
C PHE A 126 -18.50 5.58 10.81
N ALA A 127 -19.83 5.61 10.73
CA ALA A 127 -20.67 4.56 11.29
C ALA A 127 -20.71 3.30 10.40
N ARG A 128 -20.67 3.45 9.08
CA ARG A 128 -20.85 2.34 8.15
C ARG A 128 -19.81 1.24 8.31
N ILE A 129 -18.54 1.62 8.56
CA ILE A 129 -17.46 0.65 8.73
C ILE A 129 -17.68 -0.25 9.95
N GLU A 130 -18.24 0.26 11.05
CA GLU A 130 -18.56 -0.57 12.23
C GLU A 130 -19.67 -1.59 11.92
N GLU A 131 -20.68 -1.19 11.12
CA GLU A 131 -21.80 -2.06 10.75
C GLU A 131 -21.35 -3.25 9.88
N VAL A 132 -20.47 -2.99 8.91
CA VAL A 132 -20.04 -4.04 7.97
C VAL A 132 -18.94 -4.94 8.52
N THR A 133 -18.15 -4.46 9.48
CA THR A 133 -17.00 -5.21 10.01
C THR A 133 -17.23 -5.80 11.39
N ASN A 134 -18.19 -5.30 12.17
CA ASN A 134 -18.37 -5.63 13.58
C ASN A 134 -17.06 -5.47 14.40
N ALA A 135 -16.31 -4.40 14.13
CA ALA A 135 -15.08 -4.08 14.82
C ALA A 135 -15.33 -3.63 16.27
N ASP A 136 -14.43 -4.00 17.19
CA ASP A 136 -14.43 -3.46 18.55
C ASP A 136 -13.96 -2.01 18.56
N VAL A 137 -12.96 -1.69 17.71
CA VAL A 137 -12.35 -0.38 17.56
C VAL A 137 -12.18 -0.02 16.10
N VAL A 138 -12.61 1.17 15.73
CA VAL A 138 -12.35 1.79 14.42
C VAL A 138 -11.39 2.95 14.62
N ILE A 139 -10.27 2.95 13.89
CA ILE A 139 -9.31 4.04 13.88
C ILE A 139 -9.44 4.77 12.53
N THR A 140 -9.89 6.01 12.58
CA THR A 140 -10.06 6.86 11.39
C THR A 140 -8.97 7.93 11.35
N GLU A 141 -8.13 7.88 10.34
CA GLU A 141 -7.17 8.95 10.05
C GLU A 141 -7.81 10.04 9.20
N LEU A 142 -7.70 11.29 9.64
CA LEU A 142 -8.04 12.45 8.82
C LEU A 142 -6.82 12.89 8.01
N GLY A 143 -6.92 12.83 6.69
CA GLY A 143 -5.94 13.36 5.75
C GLY A 143 -5.80 14.88 5.85
N GLY A 144 -4.71 15.40 5.28
CA GLY A 144 -4.42 16.84 5.32
C GLY A 144 -3.95 17.33 6.68
N THR A 145 -4.03 18.64 6.87
CA THR A 145 -3.54 19.36 8.05
C THR A 145 -4.69 20.11 8.71
N ILE A 146 -4.76 20.09 10.04
CA ILE A 146 -5.74 20.89 10.77
C ILE A 146 -5.49 22.38 10.52
N GLY A 147 -6.54 23.07 10.11
CA GLY A 147 -6.50 24.46 9.65
C GLY A 147 -6.72 24.61 8.15
N ASP A 148 -6.53 23.56 7.36
CA ASP A 148 -6.84 23.57 5.93
C ASP A 148 -8.36 23.68 5.72
N ILE A 149 -8.77 24.47 4.72
CA ILE A 149 -10.19 24.73 4.43
C ILE A 149 -10.93 23.44 4.09
N GLU A 150 -10.32 22.59 3.29
CA GLU A 150 -10.88 21.32 2.82
C GLU A 150 -11.14 20.31 3.95
N SER A 151 -10.40 20.39 5.07
CA SER A 151 -10.58 19.50 6.21
C SER A 151 -11.73 19.92 7.14
N GLN A 152 -12.21 21.15 7.06
CA GLN A 152 -13.20 21.72 8.01
C GLN A 152 -14.50 20.90 8.10
N PRO A 153 -15.14 20.44 7.02
CA PRO A 153 -16.35 19.62 7.11
C PRO A 153 -16.14 18.30 7.86
N PHE A 154 -14.95 17.71 7.74
CA PHE A 154 -14.58 16.48 8.46
C PHE A 154 -14.39 16.74 9.95
N VAL A 155 -13.69 17.81 10.31
CA VAL A 155 -13.47 18.21 11.71
C VAL A 155 -14.82 18.49 12.38
N GLU A 156 -15.72 19.20 11.71
CA GLU A 156 -17.08 19.46 12.21
C GLU A 156 -17.87 18.14 12.36
N ALA A 157 -17.78 17.24 11.39
CA ALA A 157 -18.42 15.91 11.47
C ALA A 157 -17.89 15.10 12.65
N ILE A 158 -16.56 15.10 12.90
CA ILE A 158 -15.94 14.43 14.05
C ILE A 158 -16.45 15.03 15.36
N ARG A 159 -16.54 16.37 15.45
CA ARG A 159 -17.08 17.06 16.63
C ARG A 159 -18.53 16.65 16.94
N GLN A 160 -19.38 16.59 15.91
CA GLN A 160 -20.77 16.15 16.01
C GLN A 160 -20.84 14.66 16.40
N PHE A 161 -20.08 13.80 15.72
CA PHE A 161 -20.03 12.36 15.97
C PHE A 161 -19.62 12.04 17.42
N ARG A 162 -18.59 12.74 17.94
CA ARG A 162 -18.17 12.61 19.35
C ARG A 162 -19.28 12.97 20.32
N LYS A 163 -20.05 14.02 20.01
CA LYS A 163 -21.20 14.44 20.83
C LYS A 163 -22.33 13.40 20.79
N GLU A 164 -22.65 12.86 19.61
CA GLU A 164 -23.72 11.90 19.39
C GLU A 164 -23.40 10.52 20.01
N ARG A 165 -22.17 10.06 19.87
CA ARG A 165 -21.72 8.77 20.40
C ARG A 165 -21.36 8.80 21.89
N GLY A 166 -21.13 9.98 22.43
CA GLY A 166 -20.64 10.19 23.79
C GLY A 166 -19.12 10.15 23.89
N ALA A 167 -18.56 11.04 24.71
CA ALA A 167 -17.12 11.26 24.82
C ALA A 167 -16.34 9.99 25.27
N SER A 168 -16.97 9.08 26.02
CA SER A 168 -16.34 7.81 26.44
C SER A 168 -16.19 6.77 25.31
N ASN A 169 -16.82 7.01 24.16
CA ASN A 169 -16.78 6.10 23.02
C ASN A 169 -15.92 6.63 21.85
N VAL A 170 -15.40 7.86 22.00
CA VAL A 170 -14.60 8.52 20.96
C VAL A 170 -13.36 9.15 21.57
N ALA A 171 -12.19 8.76 21.10
CA ALA A 171 -10.90 9.36 21.45
C ALA A 171 -10.32 10.14 20.28
N ILE A 172 -9.63 11.24 20.57
CA ILE A 172 -8.97 12.10 19.59
C ILE A 172 -7.46 12.09 19.85
N ILE A 173 -6.70 11.68 18.87
CA ILE A 173 -5.24 11.71 18.87
C ILE A 173 -4.81 12.80 17.90
N HIS A 174 -3.95 13.71 18.35
CA HIS A 174 -3.38 14.76 17.52
C HIS A 174 -1.88 14.57 17.34
N VAL A 175 -1.46 14.27 16.11
CA VAL A 175 -0.04 14.11 15.74
C VAL A 175 0.49 15.49 15.34
N SER A 176 1.58 15.93 15.95
CA SER A 176 2.13 17.27 15.71
C SER A 176 3.65 17.28 15.68
N LEU A 177 4.21 18.21 14.89
CA LEU A 177 5.64 18.38 14.77
C LEU A 177 6.21 19.16 15.96
N VAL A 178 7.26 18.63 16.56
CA VAL A 178 8.09 19.30 17.57
C VAL A 178 9.50 19.46 16.98
N PRO A 179 9.76 20.52 16.20
CA PRO A 179 11.00 20.67 15.46
C PRO A 179 12.19 20.94 16.37
N TYR A 180 13.34 20.38 16.03
CA TYR A 180 14.63 20.76 16.56
C TYR A 180 15.22 21.89 15.75
N ILE A 181 15.62 22.98 16.43
CA ILE A 181 16.25 24.13 15.80
C ILE A 181 17.75 24.05 16.02
N ALA A 182 18.49 23.64 15.01
CA ALA A 182 19.94 23.38 15.09
C ALA A 182 20.73 24.63 15.60
N ALA A 183 20.38 25.81 15.14
CA ALA A 183 21.05 27.06 15.57
C ALA A 183 20.82 27.39 17.06
N ALA A 184 19.75 26.91 17.67
CA ALA A 184 19.42 27.14 19.07
C ALA A 184 19.73 25.91 19.95
N HIS A 185 20.08 24.80 19.35
CA HIS A 185 20.31 23.51 20.01
C HIS A 185 19.15 23.08 20.92
N GLU A 186 17.93 23.33 20.50
CA GLU A 186 16.75 23.02 21.32
C GLU A 186 15.52 22.60 20.49
N VAL A 187 14.65 21.83 21.12
CA VAL A 187 13.35 21.42 20.59
C VAL A 187 12.31 22.51 20.87
N LYS A 188 11.49 22.85 19.88
CA LYS A 188 10.49 23.95 19.96
C LYS A 188 9.07 23.41 20.00
N THR A 189 8.34 23.73 21.06
CA THR A 189 6.94 23.30 21.29
C THR A 189 5.90 24.22 20.69
N LYS A 190 6.27 25.42 20.21
CA LYS A 190 5.33 26.43 19.68
C LYS A 190 4.50 25.92 18.49
N PRO A 191 5.03 25.21 17.50
CA PRO A 191 4.21 24.68 16.41
C PRO A 191 3.10 23.75 16.90
N THR A 192 3.40 22.82 17.82
CA THR A 192 2.42 21.95 18.45
C THR A 192 1.35 22.74 19.21
N GLN A 193 1.74 23.73 20.01
CA GLN A 193 0.79 24.60 20.75
C GLN A 193 -0.17 25.31 19.78
N HIS A 194 0.33 25.82 18.65
CA HIS A 194 -0.50 26.50 17.64
C HIS A 194 -1.43 25.50 16.95
N SER A 195 -0.95 24.31 16.58
CA SER A 195 -1.75 23.29 15.93
C SER A 195 -2.90 22.81 16.83
N VAL A 196 -2.62 22.55 18.12
CA VAL A 196 -3.67 22.19 19.09
C VAL A 196 -4.64 23.34 19.32
N LYS A 197 -4.15 24.60 19.38
CA LYS A 197 -5.02 25.77 19.49
C LYS A 197 -5.97 25.86 18.29
N GLU A 198 -5.49 25.59 17.08
CA GLU A 198 -6.33 25.57 15.88
C GLU A 198 -7.40 24.48 15.97
N LEU A 199 -7.05 23.24 16.34
CA LEU A 199 -8.00 22.16 16.55
C LEU A 199 -9.06 22.51 17.59
N ARG A 200 -8.67 23.16 18.69
CA ARG A 200 -9.58 23.64 19.73
C ARG A 200 -10.51 24.75 19.24
N SER A 201 -10.04 25.63 18.36
CA SER A 201 -10.88 26.69 17.77
C SER A 201 -12.01 26.10 16.91
N LEU A 202 -11.81 24.91 16.35
CA LEU A 202 -12.82 24.14 15.64
C LEU A 202 -13.69 23.27 16.57
N GLY A 203 -13.55 23.41 17.90
CA GLY A 203 -14.39 22.77 18.90
C GLY A 203 -13.97 21.34 19.29
N ILE A 204 -12.74 20.94 19.00
CA ILE A 204 -12.21 19.62 19.36
C ILE A 204 -11.03 19.79 20.33
N GLN A 205 -11.16 19.21 21.53
CA GLN A 205 -10.05 18.99 22.47
C GLN A 205 -9.45 17.63 22.19
N PRO A 206 -8.14 17.51 21.87
CA PRO A 206 -7.48 16.21 21.78
C PRO A 206 -7.40 15.54 23.13
N ASP A 207 -7.52 14.22 23.15
CA ASP A 207 -7.29 13.38 24.34
C ASP A 207 -5.80 13.03 24.47
N PHE A 208 -5.11 12.90 23.34
CA PHE A 208 -3.69 12.54 23.27
C PHE A 208 -2.95 13.39 22.25
N ILE A 209 -1.68 13.67 22.53
CA ILE A 209 -0.76 14.33 21.61
C ILE A 209 0.40 13.38 21.33
N VAL A 210 0.68 13.14 20.05
CA VAL A 210 1.86 12.39 19.61
C VAL A 210 2.83 13.38 18.95
N CYS A 211 3.99 13.53 19.56
CA CYS A 211 5.02 14.48 19.17
C CYS A 211 5.99 13.82 18.18
N ARG A 212 5.94 14.25 16.90
CA ARG A 212 6.95 13.88 15.91
C ARG A 212 8.16 14.79 16.03
N SER A 213 9.33 14.21 16.22
CA SER A 213 10.59 14.94 16.36
C SER A 213 11.76 14.10 15.89
N SER A 214 12.80 14.75 15.38
CA SER A 214 14.10 14.08 15.12
C SER A 214 14.95 13.91 16.39
N HIS A 215 14.53 14.47 17.52
CA HIS A 215 15.22 14.42 18.80
C HIS A 215 14.26 14.01 19.91
N SER A 216 14.80 13.50 21.02
CA SER A 216 13.99 13.10 22.17
C SER A 216 13.20 14.28 22.74
N VAL A 217 11.96 13.99 23.11
CA VAL A 217 11.03 14.92 23.79
C VAL A 217 11.04 14.55 25.27
N ASP A 218 11.91 15.20 26.04
CA ASP A 218 12.08 14.93 27.46
C ASP A 218 10.83 15.27 28.31
N GLU A 219 10.85 14.89 29.59
CA GLU A 219 9.72 15.09 30.50
C GLU A 219 9.33 16.57 30.63
N SER A 220 10.32 17.47 30.68
CA SER A 220 10.05 18.91 30.82
C SER A 220 9.36 19.48 29.60
N ILE A 221 9.69 18.98 28.40
CA ILE A 221 9.05 19.35 27.14
C ILE A 221 7.62 18.79 27.09
N ARG A 222 7.42 17.54 27.52
CA ARG A 222 6.09 16.91 27.61
C ARG A 222 5.17 17.65 28.55
N GLU A 223 5.63 17.98 29.77
CA GLU A 223 4.88 18.80 30.73
C GLU A 223 4.52 20.17 30.16
N LYS A 224 5.45 20.82 29.46
CA LYS A 224 5.20 22.10 28.80
C LYS A 224 4.12 22.00 27.72
N ILE A 225 4.18 20.95 26.87
CA ILE A 225 3.14 20.70 25.87
C ILE A 225 1.80 20.43 26.54
N ALA A 226 1.77 19.57 27.55
CA ALA A 226 0.59 19.22 28.31
C ALA A 226 -0.11 20.47 28.88
N ASN A 227 0.64 21.31 29.57
CA ASN A 227 0.12 22.55 30.16
C ASN A 227 -0.46 23.54 29.12
N PHE A 228 0.21 23.71 27.97
CA PHE A 228 -0.28 24.63 26.93
C PHE A 228 -1.44 24.06 26.10
N CYS A 229 -1.54 22.74 26.00
CA CYS A 229 -2.52 22.06 25.18
C CYS A 229 -3.71 21.53 25.98
N ASP A 230 -3.71 21.68 27.31
CA ASP A 230 -4.77 21.26 28.21
C ASP A 230 -5.03 19.73 28.11
N VAL A 231 -3.95 18.96 28.23
CA VAL A 231 -3.94 17.49 28.34
C VAL A 231 -3.06 17.08 29.51
N ASP A 232 -3.27 15.86 30.04
CA ASP A 232 -2.40 15.33 31.06
C ASP A 232 -0.99 15.02 30.50
N ALA A 233 0.06 15.16 31.30
CA ALA A 233 1.44 14.94 30.84
C ALA A 233 1.68 13.50 30.36
N ASP A 234 1.00 12.53 30.96
CA ASP A 234 1.03 11.11 30.58
C ASP A 234 0.16 10.77 29.34
N CYS A 235 -0.48 11.79 28.75
CA CYS A 235 -1.17 11.75 27.45
C CYS A 235 -0.36 12.41 26.33
N VAL A 236 0.90 12.81 26.57
CA VAL A 236 1.84 13.33 25.58
C VAL A 236 2.91 12.28 25.31
N PHE A 237 2.95 11.76 24.09
CA PHE A 237 3.84 10.69 23.66
C PHE A 237 4.84 11.20 22.63
N GLU A 238 6.06 10.67 22.65
CA GLU A 238 7.02 10.91 21.59
C GLU A 238 6.96 9.81 20.51
N ASN A 239 7.15 10.20 19.27
CA ASN A 239 7.34 9.31 18.14
C ASN A 239 8.47 9.87 17.28
N ASN A 240 9.70 9.51 17.64
CA ASN A 240 10.92 10.00 17.00
C ASN A 240 11.15 9.33 15.65
N ASP A 241 12.13 9.86 14.90
CA ASP A 241 12.60 9.19 13.70
C ASP A 241 13.32 7.89 14.13
N LEU A 242 12.77 6.77 13.69
CA LEU A 242 13.26 5.42 13.98
C LEU A 242 13.90 4.83 12.71
N PRO A 243 14.80 3.83 12.84
CA PRO A 243 15.40 3.16 11.69
C PRO A 243 14.39 2.53 10.74
N SER A 244 13.26 2.08 11.25
CA SER A 244 12.16 1.52 10.47
C SER A 244 10.80 1.94 11.01
N ILE A 245 9.81 2.08 10.12
CA ILE A 245 8.41 2.29 10.51
C ILE A 245 7.86 1.12 11.33
N TYR A 246 8.41 -0.08 11.16
CA TYR A 246 8.03 -1.28 11.90
C TYR A 246 8.49 -1.30 13.36
N ASP A 247 9.37 -0.38 13.76
CA ASP A 247 9.78 -0.19 15.16
C ASP A 247 8.78 0.68 15.95
N VAL A 248 7.95 1.45 15.27
CA VAL A 248 7.02 2.42 15.90
C VAL A 248 6.04 1.76 16.87
N PRO A 249 5.44 0.58 16.59
CA PRO A 249 4.57 -0.07 17.57
C PRO A 249 5.26 -0.35 18.90
N ALA A 250 6.45 -0.93 18.88
CA ALA A 250 7.21 -1.24 20.12
C ALA A 250 7.61 0.05 20.86
N HIS A 251 8.04 1.08 20.14
CA HIS A 251 8.38 2.39 20.69
C HIS A 251 7.20 3.06 21.42
N LEU A 252 6.02 3.05 20.84
CA LEU A 252 4.80 3.59 21.45
C LEU A 252 4.30 2.73 22.62
N ALA A 253 4.40 1.39 22.51
CA ALA A 253 4.02 0.46 23.56
C ALA A 253 4.88 0.63 24.82
N ALA A 254 6.19 0.88 24.66
CA ALA A 254 7.11 1.13 25.76
C ALA A 254 6.72 2.34 26.61
N GLN A 255 6.06 3.34 25.99
CA GLN A 255 5.51 4.52 26.67
C GLN A 255 4.10 4.29 27.25
N GLY A 256 3.48 3.13 27.02
CA GLY A 256 2.13 2.80 27.49
C GLY A 256 1.00 3.44 26.68
N PHE A 257 1.26 3.88 25.44
CA PHE A 257 0.30 4.59 24.60
C PHE A 257 -1.02 3.84 24.40
N ASP A 258 -0.95 2.57 24.03
CA ASP A 258 -2.10 1.71 23.83
C ASP A 258 -2.92 1.48 25.11
N LYS A 259 -2.25 1.35 26.27
CA LYS A 259 -2.90 1.21 27.57
C LYS A 259 -3.71 2.47 27.90
N LYS A 260 -3.11 3.65 27.73
CA LYS A 260 -3.79 4.93 27.99
C LYS A 260 -4.99 5.14 27.05
N VAL A 261 -4.88 4.75 25.78
CA VAL A 261 -6.00 4.81 24.84
C VAL A 261 -7.14 3.88 25.26
N LEU A 262 -6.84 2.66 25.67
CA LEU A 262 -7.85 1.71 26.17
C LEU A 262 -8.53 2.23 27.44
N GLU A 263 -7.77 2.72 28.41
CA GLU A 263 -8.29 3.32 29.66
C GLU A 263 -9.24 4.48 29.34
N ARG A 264 -8.83 5.38 28.41
CA ARG A 264 -9.64 6.52 27.99
C ARG A 264 -10.98 6.10 27.35
N LEU A 265 -10.99 4.98 26.63
CA LEU A 265 -12.19 4.42 25.99
C LEU A 265 -12.99 3.50 26.90
N GLY A 266 -12.55 3.27 28.14
CA GLY A 266 -13.19 2.35 29.08
C GLY A 266 -13.14 0.90 28.61
N LEU A 267 -12.08 0.53 27.87
CA LEU A 267 -11.81 -0.84 27.44
C LEU A 267 -10.81 -1.52 28.39
N GLU A 268 -10.93 -2.82 28.51
CA GLU A 268 -10.03 -3.62 29.33
C GLU A 268 -8.60 -3.60 28.78
N VAL A 269 -7.60 -3.43 29.65
CA VAL A 269 -6.19 -3.57 29.29
C VAL A 269 -5.81 -5.06 29.34
N ARG A 270 -6.06 -5.79 28.26
CA ARG A 270 -5.71 -7.21 28.13
C ARG A 270 -4.19 -7.39 27.96
N PRO A 271 -3.65 -8.60 28.24
CA PRO A 271 -2.27 -8.93 27.87
C PRO A 271 -2.02 -8.67 26.38
N SER A 272 -0.81 -8.24 26.04
CA SER A 272 -0.40 -7.99 24.65
C SER A 272 0.44 -9.14 24.14
N ASP A 273 0.16 -9.61 22.92
CA ASP A 273 0.96 -10.58 22.17
C ASP A 273 1.51 -9.92 20.90
N LEU A 274 2.75 -9.46 20.97
CA LEU A 274 3.51 -8.91 19.83
C LEU A 274 4.57 -9.89 19.31
N GLY A 275 4.58 -11.15 19.80
CA GLY A 275 5.68 -12.09 19.54
C GLY A 275 6.03 -12.27 18.07
N GLY A 276 5.05 -12.40 17.18
CA GLY A 276 5.30 -12.48 15.73
C GLY A 276 5.87 -11.19 15.15
N TRP A 277 5.43 -10.03 15.64
CA TRP A 277 5.95 -8.72 15.21
C TRP A 277 7.37 -8.48 15.72
N GLU A 278 7.67 -8.83 16.97
CA GLU A 278 9.00 -8.72 17.55
C GLU A 278 10.01 -9.67 16.88
N ALA A 279 9.56 -10.87 16.51
CA ALA A 279 10.38 -11.79 15.71
C ALA A 279 10.73 -11.18 14.36
N PHE A 280 9.75 -10.62 13.65
CA PHE A 280 9.96 -9.94 12.37
C PHE A 280 10.92 -8.74 12.50
N THR A 281 10.69 -7.82 13.45
CA THR A 281 11.57 -6.64 13.62
C THR A 281 12.99 -7.05 14.00
N THR A 282 13.15 -8.10 14.81
CA THR A 282 14.46 -8.66 15.15
C THR A 282 15.17 -9.23 13.91
N ALA A 283 14.47 -9.99 13.07
CA ALA A 283 15.00 -10.53 11.82
C ALA A 283 15.34 -9.41 10.83
N MET A 284 14.48 -8.38 10.74
CA MET A 284 14.71 -7.19 9.92
C MET A 284 16.01 -6.49 10.29
N HIS A 285 16.25 -6.20 11.58
CA HIS A 285 17.47 -5.56 12.02
C HIS A 285 18.72 -6.41 11.74
N LYS A 286 18.60 -7.73 11.89
CA LYS A 286 19.71 -8.65 11.56
C LYS A 286 20.01 -8.65 10.07
N ALA A 287 18.98 -8.76 9.23
CA ALA A 287 19.13 -8.76 7.78
C ALA A 287 19.74 -7.44 7.28
N ASN A 288 19.20 -6.30 7.73
CA ASN A 288 19.68 -4.97 7.33
C ASN A 288 21.10 -4.63 7.83
N ALA A 289 21.61 -5.34 8.82
CA ALA A 289 22.97 -5.19 9.30
C ALA A 289 24.00 -5.97 8.46
N LEU A 290 23.58 -6.80 7.52
CA LEU A 290 24.48 -7.52 6.62
C LEU A 290 25.05 -6.53 5.58
N GLU A 291 26.37 -6.55 5.41
CA GLU A 291 27.06 -5.75 4.39
C GLU A 291 26.84 -6.32 2.98
N ASP A 292 26.70 -7.64 2.88
CA ASP A 292 26.42 -8.35 1.64
C ASP A 292 24.92 -8.32 1.37
N ALA A 293 24.54 -7.87 0.17
CA ALA A 293 23.15 -7.64 -0.19
C ALA A 293 22.81 -8.20 -1.57
N THR A 294 21.71 -8.91 -1.65
CA THR A 294 21.10 -9.34 -2.91
C THR A 294 20.53 -8.12 -3.63
N ARG A 295 20.99 -7.85 -4.86
CA ARG A 295 20.60 -6.68 -5.63
C ARG A 295 19.40 -6.98 -6.53
N ILE A 296 18.30 -6.33 -6.28
CA ILE A 296 17.08 -6.44 -7.10
C ILE A 296 16.83 -5.10 -7.80
N TYR A 297 16.80 -5.14 -9.14
CA TYR A 297 16.50 -3.97 -9.95
C TYR A 297 15.02 -3.94 -10.30
N VAL A 298 14.35 -2.84 -9.94
CA VAL A 298 12.95 -2.56 -10.28
C VAL A 298 12.92 -1.61 -11.45
N VAL A 299 12.64 -2.13 -12.65
CA VAL A 299 12.64 -1.35 -13.89
C VAL A 299 11.25 -0.76 -14.13
N GLY A 300 11.09 0.48 -13.71
CA GLY A 300 9.82 1.21 -13.72
C GLY A 300 9.91 2.55 -14.44
N LYS A 301 8.85 3.35 -14.36
CA LYS A 301 8.80 4.71 -14.92
C LYS A 301 8.61 5.82 -13.88
N TYR A 302 8.26 5.46 -12.64
CA TYR A 302 8.04 6.40 -11.54
C TYR A 302 9.19 6.39 -10.53
N THR A 303 10.41 6.20 -11.02
CA THR A 303 11.61 5.94 -10.20
C THR A 303 12.09 7.13 -9.37
N GLN A 304 11.63 8.34 -9.70
CA GLN A 304 11.95 9.56 -8.94
C GLN A 304 11.17 9.66 -7.62
N LEU A 305 10.07 8.90 -7.47
CA LEU A 305 9.27 8.85 -6.25
C LEU A 305 9.11 7.39 -5.82
N PRO A 306 9.89 6.90 -4.84
CA PRO A 306 9.81 5.51 -4.35
C PRO A 306 8.39 5.10 -3.91
N ASP A 307 7.62 6.02 -3.34
CA ASP A 307 6.23 5.78 -2.91
C ASP A 307 5.31 5.31 -4.05
N ALA A 308 5.67 5.55 -5.31
CA ALA A 308 4.92 5.02 -6.46
C ALA A 308 5.00 3.48 -6.59
N TYR A 309 5.99 2.86 -5.95
CA TYR A 309 6.21 1.41 -5.90
C TYR A 309 6.28 0.87 -4.47
N LEU A 310 5.65 1.57 -3.52
CA LEU A 310 5.77 1.27 -2.09
C LEU A 310 5.45 -0.20 -1.78
N SER A 311 4.32 -0.75 -2.26
CA SER A 311 3.96 -2.13 -1.98
C SER A 311 4.92 -3.14 -2.61
N VAL A 312 5.48 -2.85 -3.79
CA VAL A 312 6.53 -3.67 -4.43
C VAL A 312 7.79 -3.69 -3.57
N ILE A 313 8.25 -2.51 -3.14
CA ILE A 313 9.45 -2.35 -2.30
C ILE A 313 9.26 -3.09 -0.97
N GLU A 314 8.13 -2.88 -0.31
CA GLU A 314 7.80 -3.57 0.95
C GLU A 314 7.72 -5.10 0.77
N ALA A 315 7.10 -5.59 -0.31
CA ALA A 315 7.02 -7.02 -0.58
C ALA A 315 8.40 -7.67 -0.80
N LEU A 316 9.33 -6.96 -1.44
CA LEU A 316 10.74 -7.39 -1.59
C LEU A 316 11.48 -7.40 -0.25
N HIS A 317 11.33 -6.34 0.56
CA HIS A 317 11.92 -6.29 1.91
C HIS A 317 11.38 -7.41 2.80
N HIS A 318 10.06 -7.62 2.84
CA HIS A 318 9.45 -8.73 3.60
C HIS A 318 10.05 -10.08 3.19
N SER A 319 10.24 -10.27 1.88
CA SER A 319 10.78 -11.52 1.33
C SER A 319 12.26 -11.73 1.70
N GLY A 320 13.08 -10.68 1.61
CA GLY A 320 14.48 -10.72 2.05
C GLY A 320 14.61 -11.05 3.54
N ILE A 321 13.81 -10.38 4.38
CA ILE A 321 13.78 -10.60 5.83
C ILE A 321 13.34 -12.04 6.15
N PHE A 322 12.37 -12.59 5.42
CA PHE A 322 11.90 -13.96 5.58
C PHE A 322 13.04 -14.99 5.38
N TYR A 323 13.97 -14.74 4.48
CA TYR A 323 15.17 -15.57 4.27
C TYR A 323 16.39 -15.09 5.09
N GLY A 324 16.26 -14.05 5.90
CA GLY A 324 17.34 -13.49 6.70
C GLY A 324 18.46 -12.87 5.86
N ARG A 325 18.11 -12.28 4.71
CA ARG A 325 19.05 -11.64 3.78
C ARG A 325 18.71 -10.17 3.58
N HIS A 326 19.75 -9.37 3.40
CA HIS A 326 19.60 -7.97 3.00
C HIS A 326 19.28 -7.91 1.49
N VAL A 327 18.23 -7.16 1.14
CA VAL A 327 17.86 -6.89 -0.26
C VAL A 327 18.10 -5.42 -0.55
N ASP A 328 19.05 -5.14 -1.47
CA ASP A 328 19.33 -3.81 -2.01
C ASP A 328 18.45 -3.57 -3.24
N ILE A 329 17.44 -2.70 -3.12
CA ILE A 329 16.49 -2.42 -4.19
C ILE A 329 16.92 -1.19 -4.95
N ARG A 330 17.11 -1.34 -6.26
CA ARG A 330 17.52 -0.26 -7.17
C ARG A 330 16.43 0.04 -8.17
N LEU A 331 15.97 1.29 -8.18
CA LEU A 331 14.97 1.77 -9.13
C LEU A 331 15.67 2.22 -10.41
N VAL A 332 15.29 1.64 -11.55
CA VAL A 332 15.84 1.98 -12.87
C VAL A 332 14.75 2.56 -13.75
N ASN A 333 15.03 3.70 -14.37
CA ASN A 333 14.08 4.35 -15.26
C ASN A 333 14.03 3.66 -16.64
N GLY A 334 12.93 2.95 -16.90
CA GLY A 334 12.75 2.28 -18.18
C GLY A 334 12.60 3.22 -19.38
N GLU A 335 12.38 4.54 -19.18
CA GLU A 335 12.37 5.50 -20.29
C GLU A 335 13.78 5.81 -20.82
N GLU A 336 14.79 5.63 -19.98
CA GLU A 336 16.19 5.92 -20.28
C GLU A 336 16.99 4.66 -20.62
N LEU A 337 16.46 3.47 -20.32
CA LEU A 337 17.15 2.19 -20.52
C LEU A 337 17.10 1.77 -21.99
N THR A 338 18.27 1.55 -22.59
CA THR A 338 18.46 1.14 -23.98
C THR A 338 19.26 -0.16 -24.10
N GLU A 339 19.33 -0.75 -25.31
CA GLU A 339 20.18 -1.91 -25.61
C GLU A 339 21.69 -1.62 -25.41
N GLU A 340 22.10 -0.37 -25.57
CA GLU A 340 23.50 0.02 -25.50
C GLU A 340 24.01 0.12 -24.05
N ASP A 341 23.15 0.54 -23.11
CA ASP A 341 23.49 0.81 -21.73
C ASP A 341 22.97 -0.22 -20.71
N VAL A 342 22.10 -1.14 -21.12
CA VAL A 342 21.50 -2.14 -20.25
C VAL A 342 22.51 -2.97 -19.47
N GLU A 343 23.67 -3.25 -20.05
CA GLU A 343 24.75 -3.98 -19.37
C GLU A 343 25.33 -3.20 -18.19
N GLN A 344 25.44 -1.90 -18.33
CA GLN A 344 25.96 -1.02 -17.28
C GLN A 344 24.89 -0.74 -16.23
N GLU A 345 23.67 -0.40 -16.67
CA GLU A 345 22.55 0.00 -15.79
C GLU A 345 22.06 -1.15 -14.90
N LEU A 346 22.09 -2.39 -15.41
CA LEU A 346 21.70 -3.59 -14.67
C LEU A 346 22.89 -4.44 -14.22
N ALA A 347 24.08 -3.82 -14.11
CA ALA A 347 25.29 -4.55 -13.72
C ALA A 347 25.18 -5.14 -12.32
N GLY A 348 25.44 -6.44 -12.21
CA GLY A 348 25.38 -7.17 -10.92
C GLY A 348 23.97 -7.35 -10.39
N ALA A 349 22.97 -7.38 -11.27
CA ALA A 349 21.61 -7.74 -10.90
C ALA A 349 21.50 -9.22 -10.50
N ASP A 350 21.01 -9.47 -9.30
CA ASP A 350 20.65 -10.81 -8.82
C ASP A 350 19.19 -11.14 -9.12
N GLY A 351 18.35 -10.13 -9.34
CA GLY A 351 16.99 -10.25 -9.77
C GLY A 351 16.50 -8.99 -10.49
N ILE A 352 15.59 -9.14 -11.46
CA ILE A 352 14.97 -8.05 -12.20
C ILE A 352 13.45 -8.15 -12.03
N LEU A 353 12.82 -7.04 -11.57
CA LEU A 353 11.39 -6.93 -11.43
C LEU A 353 10.87 -5.81 -12.32
N VAL A 354 9.83 -6.10 -13.11
CA VAL A 354 9.09 -5.09 -13.88
C VAL A 354 7.70 -4.92 -13.28
N PRO A 355 7.43 -3.77 -12.63
CA PRO A 355 6.17 -3.53 -11.94
C PRO A 355 5.04 -3.11 -12.89
N GLY A 356 3.84 -3.00 -12.34
CA GLY A 356 2.67 -2.44 -12.99
C GLY A 356 2.86 -1.00 -13.47
N GLY A 357 1.97 -0.55 -14.35
CA GLY A 357 1.95 0.80 -14.88
C GLY A 357 0.99 0.95 -16.04
N PHE A 358 0.79 2.17 -16.54
CA PHE A 358 -0.09 2.50 -17.65
C PHE A 358 0.60 3.41 -18.66
N GLY A 359 0.23 3.27 -19.95
CA GLY A 359 0.70 4.13 -21.04
C GLY A 359 2.11 3.80 -21.55
N LEU A 360 2.42 4.34 -22.70
CA LEU A 360 3.55 3.97 -23.56
C LEU A 360 4.95 4.24 -22.97
N ARG A 361 5.08 5.18 -22.03
CA ARG A 361 6.40 5.60 -21.52
C ARG A 361 7.17 4.43 -20.88
N GLY A 362 8.42 4.24 -21.28
CA GLY A 362 9.35 3.25 -20.72
C GLY A 362 9.04 1.79 -21.11
N VAL A 363 8.15 1.54 -22.07
CA VAL A 363 7.77 0.19 -22.51
C VAL A 363 8.96 -0.53 -23.17
N GLU A 364 9.66 0.10 -24.09
CA GLU A 364 10.79 -0.53 -24.79
C GLU A 364 11.95 -0.85 -23.83
N GLY A 365 12.32 0.06 -22.94
CA GLY A 365 13.37 -0.23 -21.94
C GLY A 365 13.00 -1.33 -20.97
N LYS A 366 11.71 -1.49 -20.64
CA LYS A 366 11.24 -2.66 -19.87
C LYS A 366 11.46 -3.95 -20.65
N MET A 367 11.16 -3.98 -21.95
CA MET A 367 11.40 -5.16 -22.80
C MET A 367 12.88 -5.48 -22.92
N VAL A 368 13.75 -4.46 -23.02
CA VAL A 368 15.22 -4.63 -22.97
C VAL A 368 15.65 -5.32 -21.66
N ALA A 369 15.13 -4.87 -20.51
CA ALA A 369 15.42 -5.49 -19.23
C ALA A 369 14.89 -6.94 -19.14
N ILE A 370 13.71 -7.21 -19.67
CA ILE A 370 13.10 -8.55 -19.70
C ILE A 370 13.92 -9.51 -20.57
N ARG A 371 14.30 -9.06 -21.78
CA ARG A 371 15.22 -9.83 -22.65
C ARG A 371 16.52 -10.16 -21.93
N ARG A 372 17.13 -9.17 -21.27
CA ARG A 372 18.36 -9.37 -20.50
C ARG A 372 18.18 -10.42 -19.40
N ALA A 373 17.06 -10.35 -18.64
CA ALA A 373 16.75 -11.35 -17.62
C ALA A 373 16.61 -12.75 -18.22
N ARG A 374 15.85 -12.90 -19.30
CA ARG A 374 15.60 -14.18 -19.96
C ARG A 374 16.86 -14.80 -20.52
N GLU A 375 17.68 -14.05 -21.26
CA GLU A 375 18.88 -14.56 -21.94
C GLU A 375 20.02 -14.91 -20.99
N LEU A 376 20.21 -14.10 -19.95
CA LEU A 376 21.26 -14.31 -18.94
C LEU A 376 20.81 -15.17 -17.76
N LYS A 377 19.55 -15.62 -17.76
CA LYS A 377 18.96 -16.41 -16.69
C LYS A 377 19.00 -15.72 -15.32
N ILE A 378 18.86 -14.38 -15.31
CA ILE A 378 18.70 -13.59 -14.10
C ILE A 378 17.24 -13.75 -13.64
N PRO A 379 16.97 -14.14 -12.40
CA PRO A 379 15.62 -14.24 -11.87
C PRO A 379 14.73 -13.05 -12.21
N TYR A 380 13.53 -13.33 -12.74
CA TYR A 380 12.59 -12.31 -13.22
C TYR A 380 11.22 -12.45 -12.57
N LEU A 381 10.65 -11.32 -12.16
CA LEU A 381 9.25 -11.20 -11.74
C LEU A 381 8.57 -10.07 -12.52
N GLY A 382 7.51 -10.40 -13.26
CA GLY A 382 6.66 -9.42 -13.94
C GLY A 382 5.33 -9.24 -13.21
N VAL A 383 4.93 -8.00 -12.94
CA VAL A 383 3.66 -7.68 -12.28
C VAL A 383 2.81 -6.83 -13.21
N CYS A 384 1.58 -7.27 -13.50
CA CYS A 384 0.59 -6.57 -14.32
C CYS A 384 1.17 -6.16 -15.69
N LEU A 385 1.52 -4.89 -15.90
CA LEU A 385 2.22 -4.45 -17.12
C LEU A 385 3.52 -5.23 -17.35
N GLY A 386 4.23 -5.61 -16.28
CA GLY A 386 5.45 -6.42 -16.39
C GLY A 386 5.18 -7.78 -17.02
N MET A 387 4.07 -8.44 -16.71
CA MET A 387 3.65 -9.65 -17.40
C MET A 387 3.31 -9.39 -18.87
N GLN A 388 2.56 -8.34 -19.15
CA GLN A 388 2.18 -7.97 -20.52
C GLN A 388 3.42 -7.71 -21.40
N MET A 389 4.43 -7.03 -20.84
CA MET A 389 5.68 -6.78 -21.57
C MET A 389 6.52 -8.06 -21.72
N ALA A 390 6.49 -8.98 -20.77
CA ALA A 390 7.15 -10.28 -20.93
C ALA A 390 6.52 -11.13 -22.04
N VAL A 391 5.19 -11.11 -22.15
CA VAL A 391 4.49 -11.76 -23.30
C VAL A 391 4.86 -11.10 -24.63
N THR A 392 4.92 -9.76 -24.65
CA THR A 392 5.25 -8.99 -25.86
C THR A 392 6.69 -9.26 -26.31
N GLU A 393 7.65 -9.24 -25.38
CA GLU A 393 9.06 -9.56 -25.64
C GLU A 393 9.19 -10.99 -26.17
N PHE A 394 8.56 -11.97 -25.50
CA PHE A 394 8.60 -13.36 -25.91
C PHE A 394 8.00 -13.59 -27.30
N ALA A 395 6.90 -12.89 -27.62
CA ALA A 395 6.28 -12.94 -28.93
C ALA A 395 7.22 -12.39 -30.01
N ARG A 396 7.92 -11.26 -29.75
CA ARG A 396 8.87 -10.66 -30.70
C ARG A 396 10.10 -11.54 -30.90
N ASP A 397 10.75 -11.92 -29.82
CA ASP A 397 12.11 -12.43 -29.85
C ASP A 397 12.20 -13.96 -29.91
N VAL A 398 11.19 -14.66 -29.39
CA VAL A 398 11.15 -16.13 -29.39
C VAL A 398 10.20 -16.66 -30.46
N CYS A 399 9.00 -16.06 -30.60
CA CYS A 399 8.03 -16.54 -31.61
C CYS A 399 8.25 -15.92 -32.99
N GLY A 400 9.13 -14.91 -33.15
CA GLY A 400 9.38 -14.22 -34.42
C GLY A 400 8.19 -13.37 -34.92
N MET A 401 7.33 -12.93 -34.02
CA MET A 401 6.20 -12.03 -34.33
C MET A 401 6.67 -10.58 -34.38
N GLU A 402 7.35 -10.21 -35.46
CA GLU A 402 7.89 -8.87 -35.65
C GLU A 402 6.79 -7.81 -35.52
N GLY A 403 7.01 -6.83 -34.62
CA GLY A 403 6.04 -5.78 -34.32
C GLY A 403 4.94 -6.17 -33.34
N ALA A 404 4.99 -7.34 -32.69
CA ALA A 404 4.05 -7.70 -31.64
C ALA A 404 4.02 -6.62 -30.53
N ASN A 405 2.84 -6.26 -30.06
CA ASN A 405 2.67 -5.19 -29.07
C ASN A 405 1.37 -5.36 -28.28
N SER A 406 1.18 -4.49 -27.29
CA SER A 406 -0.13 -4.25 -26.70
C SER A 406 -0.95 -3.30 -27.59
N ALA A 407 -2.24 -3.58 -27.75
CA ALA A 407 -3.19 -2.68 -28.41
C ALA A 407 -3.33 -1.32 -27.68
N GLU A 408 -2.95 -1.24 -26.38
CA GLU A 408 -2.86 0.02 -25.64
C GLU A 408 -1.84 0.99 -26.25
N PHE A 409 -0.73 0.48 -26.77
CA PHE A 409 0.42 1.27 -27.21
C PHE A 409 0.54 1.33 -28.73
N GLY A 410 0.04 0.33 -29.41
CA GLY A 410 0.05 0.22 -30.86
C GLY A 410 -1.27 -0.37 -31.36
N PRO A 411 -2.34 0.44 -31.49
CA PRO A 411 -3.65 -0.08 -31.91
C PRO A 411 -3.65 -0.72 -33.31
N ASP A 412 -2.67 -0.36 -34.15
CA ASP A 412 -2.51 -0.90 -35.51
C ASP A 412 -1.44 -2.02 -35.59
N THR A 413 -1.01 -2.59 -34.45
CA THR A 413 0.00 -3.66 -34.45
C THR A 413 -0.50 -4.90 -35.19
N PRO A 414 0.36 -5.57 -36.00
CA PRO A 414 -0.04 -6.79 -36.70
C PRO A 414 -0.27 -7.98 -35.74
N TYR A 415 0.29 -7.92 -34.55
CA TYR A 415 0.17 -8.97 -33.53
C TYR A 415 -0.18 -8.32 -32.17
N PRO A 416 -1.48 -8.01 -31.92
CA PRO A 416 -1.92 -7.52 -30.61
C PRO A 416 -1.96 -8.67 -29.59
N VAL A 417 -0.77 -9.08 -29.11
CA VAL A 417 -0.63 -10.18 -28.14
C VAL A 417 -1.16 -9.81 -26.77
N ILE A 418 -1.29 -8.51 -26.50
CA ILE A 418 -2.01 -7.93 -25.38
C ILE A 418 -3.14 -7.07 -25.96
N ASP A 419 -4.37 -7.33 -25.54
CA ASP A 419 -5.56 -6.69 -26.09
C ASP A 419 -6.55 -6.29 -25.01
N LEU A 420 -7.52 -5.46 -25.39
CA LEU A 420 -8.56 -4.98 -24.49
C LEU A 420 -9.46 -6.13 -24.06
N MET A 421 -9.80 -6.18 -22.77
CA MET A 421 -10.82 -7.13 -22.31
C MET A 421 -12.18 -6.82 -22.95
N PRO A 422 -12.96 -7.84 -23.36
CA PRO A 422 -14.26 -7.62 -24.01
C PRO A 422 -15.21 -6.73 -23.20
N ASP A 423 -15.17 -6.82 -21.87
CA ASP A 423 -16.00 -6.02 -20.96
C ASP A 423 -15.53 -4.55 -20.83
N GLN A 424 -14.45 -4.16 -21.52
CA GLN A 424 -13.85 -2.82 -21.46
C GLN A 424 -14.00 -2.03 -22.77
N GLU A 425 -14.63 -2.59 -23.81
CA GLU A 425 -14.69 -1.99 -25.16
C GLU A 425 -15.52 -0.70 -25.21
N ASP A 426 -16.60 -0.57 -24.42
CA ASP A 426 -17.54 0.56 -24.45
C ASP A 426 -17.39 1.55 -23.28
N ILE A 427 -16.26 1.52 -22.54
CA ILE A 427 -16.09 2.34 -21.35
C ILE A 427 -15.56 3.73 -21.68
N THR A 428 -16.34 4.77 -21.40
CA THR A 428 -15.97 6.18 -21.54
C THR A 428 -15.32 6.76 -20.28
N ASP A 429 -15.81 6.38 -19.10
CA ASP A 429 -15.24 6.81 -17.81
C ASP A 429 -14.03 5.96 -17.44
N LYS A 430 -12.89 6.61 -17.12
CA LYS A 430 -11.64 5.90 -16.85
C LYS A 430 -11.42 5.55 -15.38
N GLY A 431 -12.04 6.24 -14.44
CA GLY A 431 -11.93 5.97 -13.02
C GLY A 431 -12.85 4.84 -12.56
N GLY A 432 -12.34 3.90 -11.76
CA GLY A 432 -13.13 2.83 -11.13
C GLY A 432 -13.78 1.81 -12.06
N THR A 433 -13.36 1.74 -13.32
CA THR A 433 -13.99 0.90 -14.36
C THR A 433 -13.11 -0.23 -14.88
N MET A 434 -11.88 -0.35 -14.40
CA MET A 434 -11.00 -1.47 -14.70
C MET A 434 -11.46 -2.76 -14.01
N ARG A 435 -10.82 -3.89 -14.33
CA ARG A 435 -10.90 -5.09 -13.52
C ARG A 435 -10.16 -4.80 -12.21
N LEU A 436 -10.92 -4.61 -11.12
CA LEU A 436 -10.44 -4.12 -9.84
C LEU A 436 -10.79 -5.08 -8.70
N GLY A 437 -9.82 -5.30 -7.79
CA GLY A 437 -10.01 -6.13 -6.60
C GLY A 437 -9.65 -7.59 -6.79
N SER A 438 -10.07 -8.41 -5.85
CA SER A 438 -9.66 -9.81 -5.73
C SER A 438 -10.45 -10.70 -6.69
N TYR A 439 -9.73 -11.46 -7.50
CA TYR A 439 -10.30 -12.46 -8.40
C TYR A 439 -9.63 -13.81 -8.23
N PRO A 440 -10.37 -14.91 -8.45
CA PRO A 440 -9.81 -16.26 -8.40
C PRO A 440 -8.94 -16.56 -9.61
N CYS A 441 -7.81 -17.22 -9.37
CA CYS A 441 -6.93 -17.79 -10.37
C CYS A 441 -6.73 -19.28 -10.09
N LYS A 442 -6.93 -20.13 -11.10
CA LYS A 442 -6.53 -21.53 -11.08
C LYS A 442 -5.06 -21.64 -11.45
N VAL A 443 -4.25 -22.12 -10.53
CA VAL A 443 -2.82 -22.33 -10.72
C VAL A 443 -2.58 -23.79 -11.15
N VAL A 444 -1.77 -23.96 -12.19
CA VAL A 444 -1.49 -25.26 -12.81
C VAL A 444 -0.48 -26.03 -11.96
N GLU A 445 -0.81 -27.28 -11.58
CA GLU A 445 0.11 -28.15 -10.83
C GLU A 445 1.41 -28.42 -11.60
N GLY A 446 2.53 -28.47 -10.88
CA GLY A 446 3.85 -28.73 -11.45
C GLY A 446 4.52 -27.52 -12.07
N THR A 447 3.98 -26.32 -11.84
CA THR A 447 4.55 -25.04 -12.25
C THR A 447 5.26 -24.33 -11.09
N LEU A 448 6.15 -23.38 -11.38
CA LEU A 448 6.81 -22.54 -10.38
C LEU A 448 5.79 -21.71 -9.58
N ALA A 449 4.76 -21.21 -10.25
CA ALA A 449 3.67 -20.52 -9.59
C ALA A 449 2.94 -21.43 -8.59
N TYR A 450 2.67 -22.69 -8.95
CA TYR A 450 2.07 -23.65 -8.03
C TYR A 450 2.96 -23.95 -6.83
N GLU A 451 4.26 -24.09 -7.04
CA GLU A 451 5.23 -24.27 -5.95
C GLU A 451 5.19 -23.08 -4.98
N ALA A 452 5.13 -21.85 -5.50
CA ALA A 452 5.09 -20.65 -4.70
C ALA A 452 3.84 -20.55 -3.81
N TYR A 453 2.66 -20.85 -4.38
CA TYR A 453 1.38 -20.73 -3.66
C TYR A 453 1.01 -21.96 -2.84
N GLY A 454 1.45 -23.16 -3.27
CA GLY A 454 1.07 -24.42 -2.64
C GLY A 454 -0.43 -24.77 -2.75
N ASN A 455 -1.15 -24.10 -3.65
CA ASN A 455 -2.59 -24.25 -3.83
C ASN A 455 -2.97 -24.07 -5.30
N ASN A 456 -3.98 -24.82 -5.76
CA ASN A 456 -4.49 -24.76 -7.14
C ASN A 456 -5.57 -23.67 -7.35
N LEU A 457 -6.03 -23.00 -6.30
CA LEU A 457 -6.95 -21.86 -6.39
C LEU A 457 -6.49 -20.77 -5.46
N VAL A 458 -6.12 -19.63 -6.03
CA VAL A 458 -5.64 -18.45 -5.29
C VAL A 458 -6.47 -17.23 -5.66
N TYR A 459 -6.43 -16.23 -4.80
CA TYR A 459 -7.14 -14.98 -4.98
C TYR A 459 -6.16 -13.83 -4.90
N GLU A 460 -6.02 -13.07 -5.99
CA GLU A 460 -5.13 -11.91 -6.05
C GLU A 460 -5.87 -10.67 -6.55
N ARG A 461 -5.35 -9.48 -6.19
CA ARG A 461 -5.96 -8.20 -6.56
C ARG A 461 -5.50 -7.77 -7.92
N HIS A 462 -6.43 -7.25 -8.72
CA HIS A 462 -6.22 -6.78 -10.08
C HIS A 462 -6.44 -5.27 -10.21
N ARG A 463 -5.75 -4.68 -11.19
CA ARG A 463 -5.92 -3.29 -11.62
C ARG A 463 -5.48 -3.14 -13.06
N HIS A 464 -6.30 -3.61 -14.02
CA HIS A 464 -5.95 -3.56 -15.44
C HIS A 464 -7.19 -3.55 -16.36
N ARG A 465 -7.00 -3.15 -17.65
CA ARG A 465 -7.97 -3.20 -18.75
C ARG A 465 -7.58 -4.16 -19.83
N TYR A 466 -6.28 -4.32 -20.05
CA TYR A 466 -5.69 -5.14 -21.10
C TYR A 466 -5.19 -6.45 -20.52
N GLU A 467 -5.17 -7.47 -21.36
CA GLU A 467 -4.77 -8.83 -20.99
C GLU A 467 -4.18 -9.60 -22.18
N VAL A 468 -3.65 -10.79 -21.94
CA VAL A 468 -3.10 -11.66 -22.98
C VAL A 468 -4.20 -12.08 -23.94
N SER A 469 -4.00 -11.81 -25.25
CA SER A 469 -4.94 -12.18 -26.30
C SER A 469 -4.96 -13.70 -26.53
N ASN A 470 -6.13 -14.31 -26.41
CA ASN A 470 -6.31 -15.74 -26.66
C ASN A 470 -6.05 -16.13 -28.13
N VAL A 471 -6.05 -15.17 -29.07
CA VAL A 471 -5.75 -15.40 -30.48
C VAL A 471 -4.33 -15.94 -30.66
N PHE A 472 -3.39 -15.46 -29.87
CA PHE A 472 -1.96 -15.81 -29.96
C PHE A 472 -1.51 -16.82 -28.88
N ARG A 473 -2.37 -17.16 -27.91
CA ARG A 473 -2.04 -18.00 -26.77
C ARG A 473 -1.40 -19.34 -27.18
N ASN A 474 -1.96 -20.02 -28.19
CA ASN A 474 -1.43 -21.31 -28.64
C ASN A 474 -0.03 -21.18 -29.24
N GLN A 475 0.23 -20.13 -30.01
CA GLN A 475 1.55 -19.91 -30.63
C GLN A 475 2.62 -19.61 -29.57
N LEU A 476 2.27 -18.84 -28.52
CA LEU A 476 3.16 -18.59 -27.39
C LEU A 476 3.49 -19.88 -26.63
N VAL A 477 2.48 -20.73 -26.38
CA VAL A 477 2.66 -22.02 -25.68
C VAL A 477 3.48 -23.00 -26.53
N GLU A 478 3.26 -23.10 -27.83
CA GLU A 478 4.04 -23.94 -28.76
C GLU A 478 5.52 -23.51 -28.80
N ALA A 479 5.80 -22.21 -28.60
CA ALA A 479 7.16 -21.68 -28.51
C ALA A 479 7.83 -21.90 -27.15
N GLY A 480 7.11 -22.44 -26.16
CA GLY A 480 7.66 -22.82 -24.85
C GLY A 480 7.24 -21.93 -23.66
N LEU A 481 6.36 -20.95 -23.87
CA LEU A 481 5.79 -20.19 -22.75
C LEU A 481 4.78 -21.09 -22.00
N VAL A 482 4.86 -21.13 -20.68
CA VAL A 482 3.91 -21.85 -19.84
C VAL A 482 2.86 -20.91 -19.29
N VAL A 483 1.58 -21.20 -19.54
CA VAL A 483 0.46 -20.54 -18.86
C VAL A 483 0.24 -21.24 -17.54
N SER A 484 0.76 -20.68 -16.46
CA SER A 484 0.76 -21.30 -15.12
C SER A 484 -0.44 -20.90 -14.26
N GLY A 485 -1.21 -19.89 -14.68
CA GLY A 485 -2.44 -19.47 -14.03
C GLY A 485 -3.49 -18.97 -15.00
N VAL A 486 -4.75 -19.34 -14.75
CA VAL A 486 -5.88 -18.94 -15.59
C VAL A 486 -7.10 -18.59 -14.72
N SER A 487 -8.02 -17.78 -15.27
CA SER A 487 -9.34 -17.59 -14.66
C SER A 487 -10.11 -18.91 -14.54
N PRO A 488 -11.08 -19.04 -13.63
CA PRO A 488 -11.83 -20.30 -13.43
C PRO A 488 -12.52 -20.84 -14.68
N ASP A 489 -12.86 -19.98 -15.63
CA ASP A 489 -13.48 -20.30 -16.92
C ASP A 489 -12.46 -20.49 -18.06
N ASP A 490 -11.16 -20.44 -17.76
CA ASP A 490 -10.03 -20.57 -18.69
C ASP A 490 -9.96 -19.48 -19.79
N ARG A 491 -10.67 -18.37 -19.61
CA ARG A 491 -10.73 -17.29 -20.60
C ARG A 491 -9.57 -16.32 -20.48
N LEU A 492 -9.06 -16.06 -19.26
CA LEU A 492 -8.03 -15.08 -18.98
C LEU A 492 -6.74 -15.78 -18.56
N VAL A 493 -5.63 -15.29 -19.09
CA VAL A 493 -4.28 -15.72 -18.67
C VAL A 493 -3.87 -14.85 -17.48
N GLU A 494 -3.75 -15.47 -16.31
CA GLU A 494 -3.46 -14.78 -15.05
C GLU A 494 -1.98 -14.82 -14.68
N MET A 495 -1.28 -15.92 -15.05
CA MET A 495 0.14 -16.10 -14.78
C MET A 495 0.82 -16.82 -15.95
N ILE A 496 2.06 -16.42 -16.21
CA ILE A 496 2.95 -17.08 -17.17
C ILE A 496 4.30 -17.36 -16.53
N GLU A 497 5.01 -18.37 -17.07
CA GLU A 497 6.37 -18.67 -16.65
C GLU A 497 7.17 -19.33 -17.77
N LEU A 498 8.48 -19.40 -17.62
CA LEU A 498 9.34 -20.33 -18.35
C LEU A 498 9.61 -21.55 -17.48
N PRO A 499 9.71 -22.77 -18.08
CA PRO A 499 10.03 -23.98 -17.32
C PRO A 499 11.35 -23.81 -16.56
N GLU A 500 11.46 -24.34 -15.36
CA GLU A 500 12.68 -24.29 -14.54
C GLU A 500 13.90 -24.87 -15.26
N SER A 501 13.70 -25.87 -16.11
CA SER A 501 14.77 -26.45 -16.96
C SER A 501 15.33 -25.45 -17.99
N VAL A 502 14.58 -24.38 -18.31
CA VAL A 502 14.98 -23.33 -19.25
C VAL A 502 15.52 -22.12 -18.50
N HIS A 503 14.84 -21.71 -17.44
CA HIS A 503 15.18 -20.52 -16.65
C HIS A 503 14.95 -20.76 -15.15
N PRO A 504 15.88 -20.44 -14.25
CA PRO A 504 15.77 -20.76 -12.82
C PRO A 504 14.56 -20.15 -12.13
N TRP A 505 14.13 -18.94 -12.56
CA TRP A 505 12.91 -18.30 -12.13
C TRP A 505 12.52 -17.18 -13.12
N PHE A 506 11.53 -17.43 -13.95
CA PHE A 506 10.94 -16.42 -14.83
C PHE A 506 9.43 -16.56 -14.74
N VAL A 507 8.84 -15.78 -13.85
CA VAL A 507 7.40 -15.84 -13.53
C VAL A 507 6.79 -14.45 -13.64
N ALA A 508 5.57 -14.37 -14.16
CA ALA A 508 4.85 -13.11 -14.19
C ALA A 508 3.35 -13.30 -13.92
N SER A 509 2.75 -12.31 -13.28
CA SER A 509 1.34 -12.29 -12.89
C SER A 509 0.63 -11.04 -13.44
N GLN A 510 -0.60 -11.23 -13.95
CA GLN A 510 -1.48 -10.12 -14.34
C GLN A 510 -2.01 -9.37 -13.11
N ALA A 511 -2.12 -10.06 -11.99
CA ALA A 511 -2.50 -9.49 -10.70
C ALA A 511 -1.36 -8.72 -10.02
N HIS A 512 -1.68 -8.13 -8.88
CA HIS A 512 -0.79 -7.35 -8.01
C HIS A 512 -0.59 -8.06 -6.65
N PRO A 513 0.22 -9.13 -6.58
CA PRO A 513 0.43 -9.87 -5.33
C PRO A 513 1.11 -9.04 -4.24
N GLU A 514 1.82 -7.95 -4.59
CA GLU A 514 2.43 -7.01 -3.64
C GLU A 514 1.43 -6.42 -2.65
N PHE A 515 0.17 -6.20 -3.05
CA PHE A 515 -0.86 -5.65 -2.16
C PHE A 515 -1.22 -6.58 -1.00
N LYS A 516 -0.97 -7.87 -1.16
CA LYS A 516 -1.26 -8.88 -0.12
C LYS A 516 -0.03 -9.29 0.69
N SER A 517 1.14 -8.71 0.42
CA SER A 517 2.35 -8.97 1.21
C SER A 517 2.24 -8.38 2.62
N ARG A 518 2.66 -9.16 3.61
CA ARG A 518 2.66 -8.77 5.03
C ARG A 518 4.04 -9.00 5.64
N PRO A 519 4.43 -8.24 6.67
CA PRO A 519 5.71 -8.43 7.36
C PRO A 519 5.97 -9.87 7.81
N THR A 520 4.96 -10.54 8.33
CA THR A 520 5.07 -11.91 8.88
C THR A 520 4.80 -13.01 7.87
N HIS A 521 4.23 -12.69 6.71
CA HIS A 521 3.96 -13.63 5.60
C HIS A 521 4.03 -12.92 4.26
N PRO A 522 5.21 -12.88 3.64
CA PRO A 522 5.42 -12.25 2.35
C PRO A 522 4.55 -12.88 1.25
N ALA A 523 4.16 -12.06 0.26
CA ALA A 523 3.42 -12.56 -0.90
C ALA A 523 4.19 -13.69 -1.61
N PRO A 524 3.53 -14.83 -1.93
CA PRO A 524 4.23 -16.04 -2.39
C PRO A 524 5.14 -15.84 -3.61
N LEU A 525 4.68 -15.12 -4.65
CA LEU A 525 5.50 -14.88 -5.83
C LEU A 525 6.71 -13.98 -5.53
N PHE A 526 6.57 -12.99 -4.65
CA PHE A 526 7.68 -12.16 -4.21
C PHE A 526 8.67 -12.92 -3.36
N ARG A 527 8.16 -13.79 -2.48
CA ARG A 527 8.98 -14.65 -1.63
C ARG A 527 9.86 -15.57 -2.46
N GLU A 528 9.29 -16.30 -3.43
CA GLU A 528 10.05 -17.25 -4.25
C GLU A 528 10.95 -16.53 -5.28
N PHE A 529 10.54 -15.37 -5.78
CA PHE A 529 11.42 -14.51 -6.58
C PHE A 529 12.65 -14.06 -5.79
N ALA A 530 12.48 -13.58 -4.56
CA ALA A 530 13.59 -13.21 -3.69
C ALA A 530 14.49 -14.42 -3.37
N ARG A 531 13.89 -15.61 -3.15
CA ARG A 531 14.64 -16.85 -2.98
C ARG A 531 15.55 -17.16 -4.17
N ALA A 532 15.01 -17.03 -5.39
CA ALA A 532 15.77 -17.25 -6.61
C ALA A 532 16.87 -16.19 -6.80
N ALA A 533 16.60 -14.92 -6.49
CA ALA A 533 17.59 -13.84 -6.53
C ALA A 533 18.73 -14.06 -5.51
N ILE A 534 18.41 -14.49 -4.30
CA ILE A 534 19.38 -14.85 -3.27
C ILE A 534 20.26 -16.03 -3.76
N ALA A 535 19.65 -17.08 -4.32
CA ALA A 535 20.36 -18.22 -4.87
C ALA A 535 21.30 -17.83 -6.01
N HIS A 536 20.84 -16.93 -6.89
CA HIS A 536 21.67 -16.37 -7.98
C HIS A 536 22.87 -15.61 -7.42
N HIS A 537 22.65 -14.79 -6.41
CA HIS A 537 23.70 -14.02 -5.70
C HIS A 537 24.75 -14.93 -5.04
N GLU A 538 24.28 -15.95 -4.31
CA GLU A 538 25.14 -16.88 -3.58
C GLU A 538 25.76 -17.97 -4.48
N GLY A 539 25.31 -18.13 -5.72
CA GLY A 539 25.77 -19.15 -6.66
C GLY A 539 25.37 -20.58 -6.24
N VAL A 540 24.21 -20.73 -5.61
CA VAL A 540 23.65 -22.01 -5.12
C VAL A 540 22.35 -22.37 -5.82
N ASP A 541 21.83 -23.59 -5.59
CA ASP A 541 20.48 -23.94 -6.03
C ASP A 541 19.45 -23.20 -5.17
N ARG A 542 18.33 -22.73 -5.80
CA ARG A 542 17.28 -22.00 -5.06
C ARG A 542 16.65 -22.81 -3.93
N HIS A 543 16.64 -24.14 -4.04
CA HIS A 543 16.14 -25.04 -3.01
C HIS A 543 17.04 -25.15 -1.78
N ASP A 544 18.32 -24.74 -1.91
CA ASP A 544 19.29 -24.71 -0.80
C ASP A 544 19.15 -23.43 0.07
N VAL A 545 18.42 -22.40 -0.41
CA VAL A 545 18.15 -21.18 0.36
C VAL A 545 17.06 -21.46 1.40
N ASN A 546 17.44 -21.41 2.67
CA ASN A 546 16.58 -21.76 3.80
C ASN A 546 15.88 -20.52 4.40
N GLN A 547 14.68 -20.75 4.94
CA GLN A 547 13.94 -19.75 5.69
C GLN A 547 14.66 -19.40 7.01
N SER A 548 14.54 -18.15 7.45
CA SER A 548 15.10 -17.64 8.70
C SER A 548 14.01 -17.27 9.72
N LEU A 549 12.80 -17.01 9.26
CA LEU A 549 11.59 -16.70 10.05
C LEU A 549 10.65 -17.91 10.10
#